data_192ac2b58941783334ffa0cc091ef07c
#
_entry.id   192ac2b58941783334ffa0cc091ef07c
#
_cell.length_a   1.000
_cell.length_b   1.000
_cell.length_c   1.000
_cell.angle_alpha   90.00
_cell.angle_beta   90.00
_cell.angle_gamma   90.00
#
_symmetry.space_group_name_H-M   'P 1'
#
loop_
_entity.id
_entity.type
_entity.pdbx_description
1 polymer ?
#
loop_
_entity_poly.entity_id
_entity_poly.type
_entity_poly.pdbx_seq_one_letter_code
_entity_poly.pdbx_strand_id
1 'polypeptide(L)'
;PFGHSGEKAIQTFFTEGKGAFLKNEISEGTWNDITHFEGNANAFRLLAHRFKGRRDGGFVMTYSTLASIVKYPFESALAGDHGKFGFFCTEKEIYQKIADELGIIRHSQSGAPLAYARHPLVYLVEAADDICYEIMDIEDSHKLKILSFEQTKDLLLGFFDESVKNSIEKRIKDEGITDDNEKVIYMRACVIGKLENVCARAFIDHEKEILDGTFKGCLIDHIPEPQREAYKRCTEVSFNRIYKSKPVLDVELSGFKIMETLMEIMTEAAVHPDRFYSKQLISRVSSQYDITSPNLETR
;
A
#
# COMPACT_ATOMS: atom_id res chain seq x y z
N PRO A 1 1.73 3.23 10.07
CA PRO A 1 1.09 2.41 11.11
C PRO A 1 -0.43 2.39 10.92
N PHE A 2 -1.06 1.30 11.33
CA PHE A 2 -2.51 1.10 11.24
C PHE A 2 -3.11 1.01 9.82
N GLY A 3 -2.29 0.73 8.78
CA GLY A 3 -2.77 0.47 7.41
C GLY A 3 -3.68 1.56 6.85
N HIS A 4 -4.71 1.16 6.12
CA HIS A 4 -5.69 2.09 5.54
C HIS A 4 -6.45 2.92 6.58
N SER A 5 -6.68 2.38 7.80
CA SER A 5 -7.29 3.14 8.89
C SER A 5 -6.40 4.33 9.31
N GLY A 6 -5.08 4.14 9.32
CA GLY A 6 -4.12 5.22 9.57
C GLY A 6 -4.10 6.27 8.46
N GLU A 7 -4.13 5.87 7.20
CA GLU A 7 -4.27 6.80 6.06
C GLU A 7 -5.56 7.63 6.19
N LYS A 8 -6.67 6.97 6.48
CA LYS A 8 -7.96 7.63 6.65
C LYS A 8 -7.98 8.58 7.83
N ALA A 9 -7.30 8.24 8.95
CA ALA A 9 -7.16 9.13 10.09
C ALA A 9 -6.40 10.42 9.73
N ILE A 10 -5.34 10.30 8.94
CA ILE A 10 -4.58 11.48 8.44
C ILE A 10 -5.46 12.33 7.53
N GLN A 11 -6.12 11.73 6.54
CA GLN A 11 -7.02 12.44 5.63
C GLN A 11 -8.13 13.18 6.41
N THR A 12 -8.82 12.48 7.32
CA THR A 12 -9.91 13.04 8.13
C THR A 12 -9.44 14.17 9.03
N PHE A 13 -8.23 14.09 9.59
CA PHE A 13 -7.67 15.17 10.40
C PHE A 13 -7.59 16.48 9.62
N PHE A 14 -7.20 16.45 8.34
CA PHE A 14 -7.11 17.64 7.50
C PHE A 14 -8.46 18.05 6.90
N THR A 15 -9.32 17.11 6.52
CA THR A 15 -10.61 17.44 5.85
C THR A 15 -11.71 17.85 6.81
N GLU A 16 -11.82 17.19 7.96
CA GLU A 16 -12.95 17.34 8.90
C GLU A 16 -12.48 17.71 10.31
N GLY A 17 -11.19 17.51 10.61
CA GLY A 17 -10.63 17.68 11.94
C GLY A 17 -9.93 19.01 12.15
N LYS A 18 -9.08 19.04 13.19
CA LYS A 18 -8.39 20.25 13.62
C LYS A 18 -7.32 20.76 12.65
N GLY A 19 -6.91 19.96 11.67
CA GLY A 19 -5.97 20.37 10.62
C GLY A 19 -6.59 21.18 9.49
N ALA A 20 -7.93 21.31 9.43
CA ALA A 20 -8.64 21.98 8.33
C ALA A 20 -8.26 23.45 8.14
N PHE A 21 -7.78 24.14 9.16
CA PHE A 21 -7.34 25.54 9.08
C PHE A 21 -6.14 25.71 8.13
N LEU A 22 -5.32 24.69 7.95
CA LEU A 22 -4.14 24.75 7.07
C LEU A 22 -4.50 24.97 5.60
N LYS A 23 -5.74 24.73 5.19
CA LYS A 23 -6.21 24.97 3.81
C LYS A 23 -5.86 26.35 3.25
N ASN A 24 -5.87 27.36 4.11
CA ASN A 24 -5.60 28.75 3.71
C ASN A 24 -4.13 29.18 3.95
N GLU A 25 -3.33 28.30 4.54
CA GLU A 25 -1.95 28.58 4.96
C GLU A 25 -0.90 27.90 4.05
N ILE A 26 -1.32 26.95 3.21
CA ILE A 26 -0.46 26.17 2.34
C ILE A 26 -0.98 26.18 0.90
N SER A 27 -0.13 25.77 -0.06
CA SER A 27 -0.51 25.69 -1.47
C SER A 27 -1.60 24.64 -1.74
N GLU A 28 -2.35 24.81 -2.82
CA GLU A 28 -3.37 23.87 -3.26
C GLU A 28 -2.78 22.48 -3.51
N GLY A 29 -1.57 22.39 -4.08
CA GLY A 29 -0.88 21.11 -4.31
C GLY A 29 -0.60 20.37 -3.01
N THR A 30 -0.01 21.06 -2.03
CA THR A 30 0.25 20.48 -0.70
C THR A 30 -1.06 20.10 0.01
N TRP A 31 -2.09 20.95 -0.12
CA TRP A 31 -3.41 20.65 0.44
C TRP A 31 -4.00 19.35 -0.15
N ASN A 32 -3.95 19.19 -1.47
CA ASN A 32 -4.39 17.96 -2.12
C ASN A 32 -3.58 16.74 -1.65
N ASP A 33 -2.27 16.88 -1.51
CA ASP A 33 -1.40 15.80 -1.04
C ASP A 33 -1.77 15.30 0.36
N ILE A 34 -2.03 16.21 1.32
CA ILE A 34 -2.31 15.82 2.70
C ILE A 34 -3.76 15.36 2.91
N THR A 35 -4.72 15.90 2.15
CA THR A 35 -6.13 15.49 2.22
C THR A 35 -6.42 14.17 1.52
N HIS A 36 -5.56 13.76 0.58
CA HIS A 36 -5.58 12.46 -0.07
C HIS A 36 -4.42 11.55 0.38
N PHE A 37 -3.77 11.87 1.51
CA PHE A 37 -2.57 11.16 1.97
C PHE A 37 -2.63 9.66 1.68
N GLU A 38 -1.59 9.15 1.02
CA GLU A 38 -1.54 7.79 0.47
C GLU A 38 -0.19 7.14 0.82
N GLY A 39 -0.23 5.92 1.36
CA GLY A 39 0.95 5.21 1.84
C GLY A 39 1.96 4.88 0.76
N ASN A 40 1.52 4.56 -0.48
CA ASN A 40 2.45 4.28 -1.59
C ASN A 40 3.19 5.55 -2.03
N ALA A 41 2.51 6.71 -2.08
CA ALA A 41 3.16 7.98 -2.34
C ALA A 41 4.20 8.31 -1.25
N ASN A 42 3.86 8.04 0.01
CA ASN A 42 4.79 8.21 1.12
C ASN A 42 5.97 7.23 1.07
N ALA A 43 5.76 5.99 0.62
CA ALA A 43 6.86 5.04 0.41
C ALA A 43 7.85 5.56 -0.64
N PHE A 44 7.36 6.09 -1.76
CA PHE A 44 8.22 6.73 -2.77
C PHE A 44 9.00 7.91 -2.18
N ARG A 45 8.32 8.81 -1.42
CA ARG A 45 8.96 9.92 -0.72
C ARG A 45 10.08 9.47 0.22
N LEU A 46 9.82 8.47 1.07
CA LEU A 46 10.81 7.95 2.03
C LEU A 46 12.08 7.46 1.34
N LEU A 47 11.97 6.88 0.14
CA LEU A 47 13.10 6.32 -0.61
C LEU A 47 13.81 7.35 -1.50
N ALA A 48 13.07 8.30 -2.09
CA ALA A 48 13.58 9.22 -3.09
C ALA A 48 13.94 10.61 -2.54
N HIS A 49 13.25 11.07 -1.48
CA HIS A 49 13.40 12.42 -0.95
C HIS A 49 14.78 12.68 -0.35
N ARG A 50 15.32 13.87 -0.62
CA ARG A 50 16.54 14.35 0.01
C ARG A 50 16.23 14.93 1.39
N PHE A 51 16.28 14.12 2.40
CA PHE A 51 16.21 14.60 3.79
C PHE A 51 17.45 15.37 4.20
N LYS A 52 17.33 16.26 5.19
CA LYS A 52 18.42 17.06 5.72
C LYS A 52 19.61 16.20 6.13
N GLY A 53 20.81 16.57 5.67
CA GLY A 53 22.05 15.81 5.93
C GLY A 53 22.22 14.56 5.06
N ARG A 54 21.33 14.32 4.08
CA ARG A 54 21.44 13.25 3.08
C ARG A 54 21.88 13.80 1.72
N ARG A 55 22.49 12.92 0.91
CA ARG A 55 22.82 13.22 -0.49
C ARG A 55 21.57 13.20 -1.37
N ASP A 56 21.66 13.75 -2.57
CA ASP A 56 20.60 13.69 -3.56
C ASP A 56 20.25 12.24 -3.88
N GLY A 57 18.95 11.98 -4.12
CA GLY A 57 18.43 10.64 -4.41
C GLY A 57 18.12 9.78 -3.18
N GLY A 58 18.09 10.34 -1.99
CA GLY A 58 17.68 9.65 -0.77
C GLY A 58 18.49 8.38 -0.49
N PHE A 59 17.87 7.20 -0.65
CA PHE A 59 18.52 5.89 -0.51
C PHE A 59 19.36 5.48 -1.72
N VAL A 60 19.38 6.30 -2.79
CA VAL A 60 20.14 6.05 -4.02
C VAL A 60 19.77 4.70 -4.67
N MET A 61 18.48 4.43 -4.70
CA MET A 61 17.92 3.29 -5.42
C MET A 61 18.03 3.51 -6.94
N THR A 62 18.00 2.42 -7.71
CA THR A 62 17.88 2.54 -9.17
C THR A 62 16.53 3.12 -9.56
N TYR A 63 16.46 3.79 -10.71
CA TYR A 63 15.20 4.34 -11.21
C TYR A 63 14.15 3.25 -11.44
N SER A 64 14.54 2.10 -11.98
CA SER A 64 13.63 0.96 -12.14
C SER A 64 13.04 0.48 -10.80
N THR A 65 13.85 0.43 -9.73
CA THR A 65 13.36 0.07 -8.40
C THR A 65 12.38 1.12 -7.87
N LEU A 66 12.71 2.40 -8.00
CA LEU A 66 11.80 3.49 -7.57
C LEU A 66 10.51 3.50 -8.39
N ALA A 67 10.58 3.30 -9.70
CA ALA A 67 9.39 3.26 -10.55
C ALA A 67 8.51 2.04 -10.27
N SER A 68 9.10 0.89 -9.87
CA SER A 68 8.35 -0.35 -9.62
C SER A 68 7.44 -0.31 -8.40
N ILE A 69 7.65 0.63 -7.47
CA ILE A 69 6.80 0.78 -6.28
C ILE A 69 5.69 1.83 -6.45
N VAL A 70 5.68 2.58 -7.56
CA VAL A 70 4.68 3.63 -7.79
C VAL A 70 3.47 3.04 -8.50
N LYS A 71 2.53 2.51 -7.73
CA LYS A 71 1.31 1.84 -8.21
C LYS A 71 0.37 2.80 -8.97
N TYR A 72 0.32 4.07 -8.57
CA TYR A 72 -0.56 5.10 -9.12
C TYR A 72 0.26 6.28 -9.65
N PRO A 73 0.86 6.19 -10.85
CA PRO A 73 1.88 7.14 -11.31
C PRO A 73 1.29 8.50 -11.77
N PHE A 74 0.59 9.17 -10.87
CA PHE A 74 -0.01 10.49 -11.09
C PHE A 74 -0.07 11.32 -9.81
N GLU A 75 -0.23 12.65 -10.00
CA GLU A 75 -0.33 13.65 -8.92
C GLU A 75 -1.64 13.52 -8.15
N SER A 76 -1.65 13.97 -6.89
CA SER A 76 -2.82 13.97 -5.99
C SER A 76 -4.02 14.74 -6.56
N ALA A 77 -3.81 15.74 -7.40
CA ALA A 77 -4.88 16.44 -8.12
C ALA A 77 -5.72 15.53 -9.02
N LEU A 78 -5.24 14.32 -9.36
CA LEU A 78 -5.92 13.31 -10.15
C LEU A 78 -6.44 12.13 -9.31
N ALA A 79 -6.32 12.19 -7.99
CA ALA A 79 -6.67 11.10 -7.09
C ALA A 79 -8.17 10.73 -7.09
N GLY A 80 -9.04 11.69 -7.42
CA GLY A 80 -10.50 11.50 -7.45
C GLY A 80 -11.05 10.98 -6.11
N ASP A 81 -12.21 10.36 -6.16
CA ASP A 81 -12.90 9.84 -4.96
C ASP A 81 -12.16 8.66 -4.31
N HIS A 82 -11.28 7.98 -5.04
CA HIS A 82 -10.49 6.84 -4.52
C HIS A 82 -9.31 7.29 -3.67
N GLY A 83 -8.91 8.57 -3.73
CA GLY A 83 -7.82 9.14 -2.93
C GLY A 83 -6.44 8.55 -3.22
N LYS A 84 -6.25 7.83 -4.35
CA LYS A 84 -4.98 7.16 -4.70
C LYS A 84 -4.15 8.02 -5.64
N PHE A 85 -2.85 8.15 -5.35
CA PHE A 85 -1.86 8.83 -6.18
C PHE A 85 -0.45 8.29 -5.87
N GLY A 86 0.59 8.68 -6.63
CA GLY A 86 1.88 8.00 -6.56
C GLY A 86 3.04 8.80 -6.02
N PHE A 87 2.95 10.13 -6.00
CA PHE A 87 4.01 10.99 -5.50
C PHE A 87 3.45 12.35 -5.10
N PHE A 88 3.99 12.90 -4.01
CA PHE A 88 3.65 14.26 -3.55
C PHE A 88 4.21 15.33 -4.49
N CYS A 89 3.69 16.53 -4.40
CA CYS A 89 4.18 17.66 -5.19
C CYS A 89 5.70 17.92 -4.99
N THR A 90 6.23 17.62 -3.82
CA THR A 90 7.66 17.70 -3.52
C THR A 90 8.52 16.65 -4.24
N GLU A 91 7.97 15.53 -4.63
CA GLU A 91 8.64 14.46 -5.36
C GLU A 91 8.32 14.44 -6.87
N LYS A 92 7.52 15.40 -7.35
CA LYS A 92 7.09 15.51 -8.74
C LYS A 92 8.26 15.54 -9.73
N GLU A 93 9.26 16.40 -9.48
CA GLU A 93 10.41 16.57 -10.38
C GLU A 93 11.27 15.31 -10.46
N ILE A 94 11.47 14.63 -9.32
CA ILE A 94 12.26 13.39 -9.31
C ILE A 94 11.51 12.26 -10.01
N TYR A 95 10.18 12.15 -9.85
CA TYR A 95 9.41 11.16 -10.58
C TYR A 95 9.40 11.43 -12.08
N GLN A 96 9.24 12.68 -12.49
CA GLN A 96 9.34 13.09 -13.90
C GLN A 96 10.69 12.69 -14.50
N LYS A 97 11.79 12.98 -13.80
CA LYS A 97 13.13 12.56 -14.24
C LYS A 97 13.24 11.04 -14.39
N ILE A 98 12.72 10.27 -13.43
CA ILE A 98 12.70 8.80 -13.49
C ILE A 98 11.92 8.34 -14.72
N ALA A 99 10.73 8.92 -14.96
CA ALA A 99 9.89 8.55 -16.08
C ALA A 99 10.56 8.85 -17.44
N ASP A 100 11.19 10.01 -17.57
CA ASP A 100 11.91 10.42 -18.78
C ASP A 100 13.11 9.50 -19.07
N GLU A 101 13.92 9.17 -18.06
CA GLU A 101 15.09 8.28 -18.20
C GLU A 101 14.70 6.83 -18.52
N LEU A 102 13.56 6.36 -18.02
CA LEU A 102 13.06 5.00 -18.28
C LEU A 102 12.15 4.91 -19.51
N GLY A 103 11.84 6.05 -20.15
CA GLY A 103 10.91 6.10 -21.29
C GLY A 103 9.48 5.73 -20.91
N ILE A 104 9.03 6.01 -19.68
CA ILE A 104 7.66 5.73 -19.24
C ILE A 104 6.70 6.67 -19.96
N ILE A 105 5.66 6.10 -20.57
CA ILE A 105 4.70 6.83 -21.40
C ILE A 105 3.93 7.84 -20.56
N ARG A 106 3.97 9.11 -20.94
CA ARG A 106 3.17 10.17 -20.32
C ARG A 106 1.77 10.19 -20.93
N HIS A 107 0.74 10.16 -20.04
CA HIS A 107 -0.67 10.24 -20.46
C HIS A 107 -1.23 11.67 -20.40
N SER A 108 -0.67 12.52 -19.52
CA SER A 108 -1.14 13.90 -19.37
C SER A 108 -0.59 14.83 -20.45
N GLN A 109 -1.40 15.84 -20.83
CA GLN A 109 -0.99 16.91 -21.74
C GLN A 109 -0.03 17.88 -21.04
N SER A 110 0.67 18.71 -21.86
CA SER A 110 1.54 19.76 -21.31
C SER A 110 0.71 20.79 -20.52
N GLY A 111 1.16 21.12 -19.31
CA GLY A 111 0.47 22.04 -18.41
C GLY A 111 -0.62 21.42 -17.54
N ALA A 112 -1.02 20.17 -17.79
CA ALA A 112 -1.93 19.42 -16.92
C ALA A 112 -1.14 18.71 -15.79
N PRO A 113 -1.81 18.33 -14.68
CA PRO A 113 -1.21 17.47 -13.65
C PRO A 113 -0.58 16.22 -14.27
N LEU A 114 0.56 15.79 -13.75
CA LEU A 114 1.30 14.66 -14.32
C LEU A 114 0.54 13.34 -14.15
N ALA A 115 0.48 12.57 -15.22
CA ALA A 115 0.02 11.19 -15.22
C ALA A 115 0.84 10.38 -16.23
N TYR A 116 1.26 9.19 -15.83
CA TYR A 116 2.08 8.28 -16.61
C TYR A 116 1.47 6.88 -16.67
N ALA A 117 1.94 6.06 -17.61
CA ALA A 117 1.72 4.63 -17.56
C ALA A 117 2.44 4.03 -16.33
N ARG A 118 1.97 2.88 -15.88
CA ARG A 118 2.70 2.11 -14.86
C ARG A 118 3.99 1.55 -15.43
N HIS A 119 5.07 1.58 -14.66
CA HIS A 119 6.28 0.85 -14.99
C HIS A 119 5.97 -0.67 -15.01
N PRO A 120 6.48 -1.45 -15.99
CA PRO A 120 6.14 -2.88 -16.12
C PRO A 120 6.27 -3.69 -14.82
N LEU A 121 7.32 -3.46 -14.04
CA LEU A 121 7.52 -4.18 -12.77
C LEU A 121 6.50 -3.85 -11.67
N VAL A 122 5.73 -2.76 -11.79
CA VAL A 122 4.66 -2.43 -10.83
C VAL A 122 3.64 -3.56 -10.75
N TYR A 123 3.28 -4.17 -11.88
CA TYR A 123 2.31 -5.26 -11.92
C TYR A 123 2.76 -6.50 -11.15
N LEU A 124 4.07 -6.79 -11.14
CA LEU A 124 4.64 -7.89 -10.35
C LEU A 124 4.68 -7.56 -8.85
N VAL A 125 5.03 -6.32 -8.50
CA VAL A 125 5.03 -5.85 -7.11
C VAL A 125 3.60 -5.83 -6.57
N GLU A 126 2.63 -5.33 -7.34
CA GLU A 126 1.21 -5.34 -7.00
C GLU A 126 0.70 -6.77 -6.79
N ALA A 127 1.00 -7.70 -7.72
CA ALA A 127 0.58 -9.10 -7.58
C ALA A 127 1.20 -9.77 -6.33
N ALA A 128 2.45 -9.48 -6.01
CA ALA A 128 3.08 -10.01 -4.80
C ALA A 128 2.40 -9.47 -3.53
N ASP A 129 2.05 -8.19 -3.50
CA ASP A 129 1.32 -7.56 -2.41
C ASP A 129 -0.08 -8.16 -2.26
N ASP A 130 -0.86 -8.23 -3.35
CA ASP A 130 -2.21 -8.77 -3.38
C ASP A 130 -2.25 -10.25 -2.93
N ILE A 131 -1.31 -11.08 -3.41
CA ILE A 131 -1.20 -12.50 -3.03
C ILE A 131 -0.88 -12.63 -1.55
N CYS A 132 0.15 -11.91 -1.08
CA CYS A 132 0.57 -12.02 0.31
C CYS A 132 -0.51 -11.50 1.26
N TYR A 133 -1.08 -10.34 0.97
CA TYR A 133 -2.08 -9.70 1.81
C TYR A 133 -3.31 -10.61 1.99
N GLU A 134 -3.95 -11.03 0.89
CA GLU A 134 -5.18 -11.82 0.94
C GLU A 134 -4.96 -13.19 1.62
N ILE A 135 -3.90 -13.89 1.24
CA ILE A 135 -3.69 -15.28 1.75
C ILE A 135 -3.20 -15.28 3.20
N MET A 136 -2.44 -14.26 3.61
CA MET A 136 -2.04 -14.13 5.01
C MET A 136 -3.21 -13.69 5.91
N ASP A 137 -4.15 -12.88 5.41
CA ASP A 137 -5.35 -12.53 6.16
C ASP A 137 -6.22 -13.78 6.46
N ILE A 138 -6.30 -14.73 5.52
CA ILE A 138 -6.96 -16.00 5.76
C ILE A 138 -6.24 -16.83 6.85
N GLU A 139 -4.90 -16.89 6.84
CA GLU A 139 -4.13 -17.54 7.91
C GLU A 139 -4.33 -16.85 9.26
N ASP A 140 -4.21 -15.53 9.31
CA ASP A 140 -4.34 -14.77 10.55
C ASP A 140 -5.75 -14.86 11.13
N SER A 141 -6.78 -14.93 10.27
CA SER A 141 -8.16 -15.15 10.72
C SER A 141 -8.35 -16.49 11.40
N HIS A 142 -7.61 -17.53 10.97
CA HIS A 142 -7.56 -18.82 11.67
C HIS A 142 -6.89 -18.68 13.04
N LYS A 143 -5.73 -18.04 13.13
CA LYS A 143 -5.02 -17.79 14.39
C LYS A 143 -5.86 -16.99 15.39
N LEU A 144 -6.62 -16.00 14.89
CA LEU A 144 -7.55 -15.18 15.67
C LEU A 144 -8.87 -15.89 15.98
N LYS A 145 -9.06 -17.13 15.52
CA LYS A 145 -10.29 -17.95 15.69
C LYS A 145 -11.54 -17.30 15.09
N ILE A 146 -11.38 -16.45 14.07
CA ILE A 146 -12.48 -15.90 13.27
C ILE A 146 -12.99 -16.95 12.29
N LEU A 147 -12.06 -17.75 11.72
CA LEU A 147 -12.34 -18.91 10.87
C LEU A 147 -11.93 -20.19 11.59
N SER A 148 -12.74 -21.25 11.45
CA SER A 148 -12.36 -22.59 11.90
C SER A 148 -11.30 -23.20 10.98
N PHE A 149 -10.61 -24.25 11.43
CA PHE A 149 -9.67 -24.99 10.60
C PHE A 149 -10.29 -25.46 9.28
N GLU A 150 -11.48 -26.07 9.34
CA GLU A 150 -12.14 -26.57 8.14
C GLU A 150 -12.50 -25.45 7.15
N GLN A 151 -12.98 -24.31 7.64
CA GLN A 151 -13.27 -23.15 6.80
C GLN A 151 -12.00 -22.61 6.11
N THR A 152 -10.90 -22.51 6.86
CA THR A 152 -9.60 -22.06 6.35
C THR A 152 -9.05 -23.03 5.31
N LYS A 153 -9.12 -24.35 5.62
CA LYS A 153 -8.72 -25.43 4.72
C LYS A 153 -9.49 -25.37 3.40
N ASP A 154 -10.82 -25.24 3.46
CA ASP A 154 -11.66 -25.17 2.26
C ASP A 154 -11.33 -23.96 1.36
N LEU A 155 -11.03 -22.81 1.95
CA LEU A 155 -10.60 -21.63 1.21
C LEU A 155 -9.24 -21.87 0.54
N LEU A 156 -8.24 -22.33 1.29
CA LEU A 156 -6.88 -22.51 0.78
C LEU A 156 -6.81 -23.67 -0.24
N LEU A 157 -7.48 -24.77 -0.02
CA LEU A 157 -7.50 -25.87 -0.98
C LEU A 157 -8.36 -25.56 -2.22
N GLY A 158 -9.25 -24.57 -2.16
CA GLY A 158 -10.06 -24.14 -3.29
C GLY A 158 -9.27 -23.69 -4.53
N PHE A 159 -7.99 -23.37 -4.38
CA PHE A 159 -7.09 -22.99 -5.49
C PHE A 159 -6.62 -24.18 -6.33
N PHE A 160 -6.91 -25.43 -5.94
CA PHE A 160 -6.37 -26.64 -6.53
C PHE A 160 -7.47 -27.59 -7.00
N ASP A 161 -7.14 -28.40 -8.02
CA ASP A 161 -7.96 -29.54 -8.39
C ASP A 161 -7.85 -30.69 -7.36
N GLU A 162 -8.76 -31.65 -7.43
CA GLU A 162 -8.85 -32.75 -6.46
C GLU A 162 -7.56 -33.58 -6.37
N SER A 163 -6.83 -33.76 -7.46
CA SER A 163 -5.59 -34.54 -7.45
C SER A 163 -4.49 -33.84 -6.65
N VAL A 164 -4.37 -32.52 -6.79
CA VAL A 164 -3.40 -31.72 -6.05
C VAL A 164 -3.83 -31.58 -4.59
N LYS A 165 -5.12 -31.39 -4.29
CA LYS A 165 -5.64 -31.40 -2.91
C LYS A 165 -5.25 -32.68 -2.16
N ASN A 166 -5.53 -33.82 -2.77
CA ASN A 166 -5.18 -35.12 -2.20
C ASN A 166 -3.66 -35.26 -1.98
N SER A 167 -2.84 -34.72 -2.88
CA SER A 167 -1.39 -34.74 -2.73
C SER A 167 -0.92 -33.86 -1.57
N ILE A 168 -1.50 -32.67 -1.40
CA ILE A 168 -1.20 -31.76 -0.28
C ILE A 168 -1.59 -32.44 1.06
N GLU A 169 -2.78 -32.99 1.16
CA GLU A 169 -3.26 -33.66 2.37
C GLU A 169 -2.41 -34.89 2.71
N LYS A 170 -2.07 -35.69 1.68
CA LYS A 170 -1.18 -36.84 1.86
C LYS A 170 0.17 -36.42 2.41
N ARG A 171 0.76 -35.35 1.88
CA ARG A 171 2.06 -34.85 2.33
C ARG A 171 2.00 -34.34 3.78
N ILE A 172 0.97 -33.59 4.14
CA ILE A 172 0.73 -33.17 5.54
C ILE A 172 0.72 -34.38 6.48
N LYS A 173 0.06 -35.46 6.07
CA LYS A 173 -0.01 -36.71 6.84
C LYS A 173 1.34 -37.44 6.89
N ASP A 174 2.01 -37.58 5.77
CA ASP A 174 3.28 -38.32 5.64
C ASP A 174 4.41 -37.61 6.43
N GLU A 175 4.41 -36.26 6.48
CA GLU A 175 5.35 -35.47 7.28
C GLU A 175 4.96 -35.39 8.78
N GLY A 176 3.84 -35.99 9.18
CA GLY A 176 3.39 -36.04 10.58
C GLY A 176 2.97 -34.69 11.14
N ILE A 177 2.52 -33.74 10.30
CA ILE A 177 2.04 -32.40 10.73
C ILE A 177 0.68 -32.59 11.41
N THR A 178 0.64 -32.44 12.73
CA THR A 178 -0.58 -32.64 13.52
C THR A 178 -1.25 -31.34 13.96
N ASP A 179 -0.47 -30.29 14.20
CA ASP A 179 -0.97 -28.97 14.61
C ASP A 179 -1.69 -28.26 13.46
N ASP A 180 -2.87 -27.72 13.73
CA ASP A 180 -3.71 -27.08 12.69
C ASP A 180 -3.11 -25.78 12.15
N ASN A 181 -2.39 -25.00 12.95
CA ASN A 181 -1.70 -23.82 12.44
C ASN A 181 -0.58 -24.20 11.47
N GLU A 182 0.18 -25.25 11.81
CA GLU A 182 1.24 -25.78 10.92
C GLU A 182 0.66 -26.30 9.59
N LYS A 183 -0.51 -26.98 9.63
CA LYS A 183 -1.20 -27.39 8.40
C LYS A 183 -1.63 -26.19 7.55
N VAL A 184 -2.17 -25.14 8.19
CA VAL A 184 -2.56 -23.90 7.51
C VAL A 184 -1.35 -23.21 6.88
N ILE A 185 -0.23 -23.10 7.60
CA ILE A 185 1.04 -22.54 7.09
C ILE A 185 1.50 -23.30 5.84
N TYR A 186 1.45 -24.62 5.86
CA TYR A 186 1.83 -25.44 4.71
C TYR A 186 0.90 -25.21 3.51
N MET A 187 -0.43 -25.24 3.72
CA MET A 187 -1.41 -25.00 2.66
C MET A 187 -1.26 -23.58 2.09
N ARG A 188 -1.06 -22.56 2.94
CA ARG A 188 -0.75 -21.19 2.53
C ARG A 188 0.45 -21.13 1.57
N ALA A 189 1.56 -21.78 1.94
CA ALA A 189 2.75 -21.81 1.10
C ALA A 189 2.47 -22.42 -0.28
N CYS A 190 1.67 -23.48 -0.34
CA CYS A 190 1.22 -24.09 -1.60
C CYS A 190 0.40 -23.10 -2.45
N VAL A 191 -0.53 -22.37 -1.83
CA VAL A 191 -1.38 -21.38 -2.52
C VAL A 191 -0.54 -20.21 -3.06
N ILE A 192 0.36 -19.66 -2.26
CA ILE A 192 1.26 -18.59 -2.69
C ILE A 192 2.05 -19.04 -3.92
N GLY A 193 2.71 -20.19 -3.87
CA GLY A 193 3.47 -20.71 -5.01
C GLY A 193 2.59 -20.98 -6.25
N LYS A 194 1.32 -21.37 -6.07
CA LYS A 194 0.38 -21.51 -7.19
C LYS A 194 0.05 -20.15 -7.80
N LEU A 195 -0.28 -19.15 -6.99
CA LEU A 195 -0.63 -17.79 -7.44
C LEU A 195 0.56 -17.07 -8.09
N GLU A 196 1.77 -17.19 -7.53
CA GLU A 196 3.00 -16.67 -8.15
C GLU A 196 3.16 -17.18 -9.58
N ASN A 197 3.02 -18.50 -9.77
CA ASN A 197 3.15 -19.11 -11.10
C ASN A 197 2.10 -18.62 -12.10
N VAL A 198 0.83 -18.51 -11.70
CA VAL A 198 -0.22 -18.07 -12.63
C VAL A 198 -0.16 -16.56 -12.91
N CYS A 199 0.25 -15.73 -11.93
CA CYS A 199 0.47 -14.30 -12.14
C CYS A 199 1.70 -14.04 -13.03
N ALA A 200 2.80 -14.78 -12.82
CA ALA A 200 3.97 -14.69 -13.69
C ALA A 200 3.60 -15.06 -15.15
N ARG A 201 2.76 -16.06 -15.34
CA ARG A 201 2.26 -16.42 -16.67
C ARG A 201 1.38 -15.33 -17.26
N ALA A 202 0.43 -14.79 -16.49
CA ALA A 202 -0.42 -13.67 -16.91
C ALA A 202 0.42 -12.45 -17.33
N PHE A 203 1.50 -12.14 -16.60
CA PHE A 203 2.44 -11.07 -16.96
C PHE A 203 3.07 -11.31 -18.35
N ILE A 204 3.57 -12.52 -18.61
CA ILE A 204 4.18 -12.88 -19.90
C ILE A 204 3.15 -12.84 -21.03
N ASP A 205 1.94 -13.37 -20.80
CA ASP A 205 0.89 -13.45 -21.80
C ASP A 205 0.38 -12.04 -22.20
N HIS A 206 0.51 -11.04 -21.32
CA HIS A 206 0.16 -9.64 -21.55
C HIS A 206 1.36 -8.70 -21.72
N GLU A 207 2.58 -9.24 -21.97
CA GLU A 207 3.82 -8.45 -22.06
C GLU A 207 3.68 -7.23 -22.98
N LYS A 208 3.08 -7.41 -24.16
CA LYS A 208 2.91 -6.33 -25.14
C LYS A 208 2.07 -5.19 -24.56
N GLU A 209 0.93 -5.48 -23.98
CA GLU A 209 0.01 -4.48 -23.41
C GLU A 209 0.65 -3.74 -22.23
N ILE A 210 1.41 -4.47 -21.43
CA ILE A 210 2.16 -3.92 -20.29
C ILE A 210 3.24 -2.96 -20.79
N LEU A 211 4.04 -3.35 -21.79
CA LEU A 211 5.08 -2.50 -22.38
C LEU A 211 4.52 -1.29 -23.13
N ASP A 212 3.38 -1.46 -23.80
CA ASP A 212 2.68 -0.38 -24.49
C ASP A 212 1.90 0.55 -23.53
N GLY A 213 1.89 0.26 -22.21
CA GLY A 213 1.18 1.04 -21.18
C GLY A 213 -0.34 1.00 -21.31
N THR A 214 -0.89 -0.01 -22.01
CA THR A 214 -2.33 -0.16 -22.26
C THR A 214 -3.00 -1.23 -21.41
N PHE A 215 -2.23 -2.03 -20.67
CA PHE A 215 -2.75 -3.07 -19.77
C PHE A 215 -3.61 -2.45 -18.67
N LYS A 216 -4.79 -3.05 -18.42
CA LYS A 216 -5.75 -2.57 -17.43
C LYS A 216 -5.97 -3.59 -16.32
N GLY A 217 -6.20 -3.09 -15.11
CA GLY A 217 -6.41 -3.91 -13.92
C GLY A 217 -5.11 -4.41 -13.30
N CYS A 218 -5.19 -5.49 -12.55
CA CYS A 218 -4.06 -6.16 -11.91
C CYS A 218 -3.88 -7.58 -12.49
N LEU A 219 -2.74 -8.21 -12.25
CA LEU A 219 -2.47 -9.55 -12.78
C LEU A 219 -3.45 -10.61 -12.24
N ILE A 220 -3.93 -10.45 -11.01
CA ILE A 220 -4.93 -11.34 -10.41
C ILE A 220 -6.24 -11.39 -11.21
N ASP A 221 -6.62 -10.30 -11.87
CA ASP A 221 -7.82 -10.28 -12.72
C ASP A 221 -7.68 -11.15 -13.99
N HIS A 222 -6.45 -11.46 -14.38
CA HIS A 222 -6.10 -12.14 -15.63
C HIS A 222 -5.59 -13.58 -15.44
N ILE A 223 -5.59 -14.11 -14.21
CA ILE A 223 -5.25 -15.51 -13.95
C ILE A 223 -6.37 -16.47 -14.38
N PRO A 224 -6.09 -17.79 -14.54
CA PRO A 224 -7.10 -18.78 -14.89
C PRO A 224 -8.29 -18.80 -13.94
N GLU A 225 -9.48 -19.07 -14.49
CA GLU A 225 -10.78 -18.99 -13.77
C GLU A 225 -10.83 -19.76 -12.44
N PRO A 226 -10.32 -21.02 -12.32
CA PRO A 226 -10.39 -21.71 -11.05
C PRO A 226 -9.67 -20.99 -9.91
N GLN A 227 -8.50 -20.42 -10.18
CA GLN A 227 -7.73 -19.66 -9.19
C GLN A 227 -8.33 -18.28 -8.92
N ARG A 228 -8.85 -17.62 -9.94
CA ARG A 228 -9.50 -16.32 -9.81
C ARG A 228 -10.77 -16.41 -8.97
N GLU A 229 -11.59 -17.43 -9.18
CA GLU A 229 -12.79 -17.66 -8.36
C GLU A 229 -12.44 -18.01 -6.90
N ALA A 230 -11.38 -18.83 -6.69
CA ALA A 230 -10.90 -19.12 -5.35
C ALA A 230 -10.38 -17.87 -4.63
N TYR A 231 -9.63 -17.01 -5.33
CA TYR A 231 -9.15 -15.74 -4.80
C TYR A 231 -10.32 -14.82 -4.41
N LYS A 232 -11.31 -14.68 -5.29
CA LYS A 232 -12.51 -13.89 -5.04
C LYS A 232 -13.29 -14.39 -3.81
N ARG A 233 -13.40 -15.69 -3.61
CA ARG A 233 -14.01 -16.25 -2.39
C ARG A 233 -13.25 -15.87 -1.12
N CYS A 234 -11.91 -15.84 -1.17
CA CYS A 234 -11.10 -15.33 -0.05
C CYS A 234 -11.42 -13.87 0.23
N THR A 235 -11.40 -13.00 -0.79
CA THR A 235 -11.72 -11.57 -0.67
C THR A 235 -13.12 -11.33 -0.10
N GLU A 236 -14.13 -12.10 -0.53
CA GLU A 236 -15.50 -12.01 0.01
C GLU A 236 -15.55 -12.39 1.50
N VAL A 237 -14.81 -13.40 1.92
CA VAL A 237 -14.72 -13.81 3.34
C VAL A 237 -13.98 -12.77 4.15
N SER A 238 -12.85 -12.24 3.64
CA SER A 238 -12.08 -11.18 4.28
C SER A 238 -12.93 -9.94 4.51
N PHE A 239 -13.63 -9.45 3.49
CA PHE A 239 -14.49 -8.29 3.59
C PHE A 239 -15.69 -8.48 4.53
N ASN A 240 -16.37 -9.64 4.46
CA ASN A 240 -17.62 -9.86 5.19
C ASN A 240 -17.43 -10.32 6.64
N ARG A 241 -16.32 -11.01 6.95
CA ARG A 241 -16.11 -11.64 8.24
C ARG A 241 -14.86 -11.15 8.98
N ILE A 242 -13.73 -10.93 8.28
CA ILE A 242 -12.46 -10.59 8.93
C ILE A 242 -12.47 -9.11 9.30
N TYR A 243 -12.57 -8.22 8.31
CA TYR A 243 -12.48 -6.78 8.53
C TYR A 243 -13.62 -6.19 9.37
N LYS A 244 -14.77 -6.85 9.41
CA LYS A 244 -15.90 -6.47 10.26
C LYS A 244 -15.90 -7.14 11.63
N SER A 245 -14.89 -7.94 11.93
CA SER A 245 -14.80 -8.61 13.22
C SER A 245 -14.46 -7.61 14.34
N LYS A 246 -15.03 -7.85 15.53
CA LYS A 246 -14.80 -6.94 16.66
C LYS A 246 -13.32 -6.73 17.00
N PRO A 247 -12.45 -7.77 17.04
CA PRO A 247 -11.03 -7.56 17.33
C PRO A 247 -10.33 -6.63 16.34
N VAL A 248 -10.65 -6.72 15.04
CA VAL A 248 -10.07 -5.87 14.01
C VAL A 248 -10.58 -4.43 14.16
N LEU A 249 -11.89 -4.24 14.29
CA LEU A 249 -12.49 -2.92 14.48
C LEU A 249 -12.00 -2.21 15.75
N ASP A 250 -11.80 -2.92 16.86
CA ASP A 250 -11.27 -2.35 18.09
C ASP A 250 -9.84 -1.79 17.89
N VAL A 251 -9.00 -2.50 17.13
CA VAL A 251 -7.64 -2.03 16.79
C VAL A 251 -7.69 -0.83 15.85
N GLU A 252 -8.54 -0.86 14.81
CA GLU A 252 -8.70 0.26 13.88
C GLU A 252 -9.18 1.54 14.56
N LEU A 253 -10.20 1.45 15.41
CA LEU A 253 -10.71 2.60 16.17
C LEU A 253 -9.66 3.17 17.14
N SER A 254 -8.90 2.29 17.81
CA SER A 254 -7.81 2.71 18.68
C SER A 254 -6.69 3.39 17.87
N GLY A 255 -6.33 2.80 16.73
CA GLY A 255 -5.33 3.34 15.81
C GLY A 255 -5.74 4.71 15.28
N PHE A 256 -6.99 4.85 14.86
CA PHE A 256 -7.54 6.13 14.39
C PHE A 256 -7.38 7.23 15.46
N LYS A 257 -7.76 6.94 16.71
CA LYS A 257 -7.64 7.90 17.81
C LYS A 257 -6.20 8.26 18.16
N ILE A 258 -5.30 7.29 18.11
CA ILE A 258 -3.86 7.52 18.32
C ILE A 258 -3.33 8.45 17.23
N MET A 259 -3.63 8.17 15.95
CA MET A 259 -3.18 8.98 14.82
C MET A 259 -3.74 10.41 14.90
N GLU A 260 -5.05 10.56 15.14
CA GLU A 260 -5.68 11.87 15.30
C GLU A 260 -4.97 12.71 16.38
N THR A 261 -4.70 12.11 17.56
CA THR A 261 -4.04 12.79 18.67
C THR A 261 -2.60 13.19 18.32
N LEU A 262 -1.85 12.29 17.67
CA LEU A 262 -0.48 12.58 17.22
C LEU A 262 -0.46 13.71 16.18
N MET A 263 -1.35 13.66 15.21
CA MET A 263 -1.48 14.71 14.20
C MET A 263 -1.81 16.06 14.84
N GLU A 264 -2.73 16.10 15.80
CA GLU A 264 -3.09 17.32 16.51
C GLU A 264 -1.88 17.97 17.19
N ILE A 265 -1.18 17.21 18.05
CA ILE A 265 -0.07 17.77 18.83
C ILE A 265 1.15 18.12 17.96
N MET A 266 1.42 17.34 16.90
CA MET A 266 2.54 17.59 16.01
C MET A 266 2.27 18.76 15.04
N THR A 267 1.05 18.88 14.52
CA THR A 267 0.65 20.02 13.69
C THR A 267 0.68 21.32 14.51
N GLU A 268 0.16 21.31 15.73
CA GLU A 268 0.25 22.45 16.65
C GLU A 268 1.71 22.85 16.92
N ALA A 269 2.59 21.85 17.11
CA ALA A 269 4.02 22.11 17.32
C ALA A 269 4.70 22.67 16.07
N ALA A 270 4.32 22.20 14.88
CA ALA A 270 4.84 22.72 13.61
C ALA A 270 4.40 24.17 13.34
N VAL A 271 3.13 24.49 13.65
CA VAL A 271 2.59 25.85 13.46
C VAL A 271 3.14 26.83 14.49
N HIS A 272 3.34 26.41 15.73
CA HIS A 272 3.81 27.24 16.84
C HIS A 272 5.10 26.69 17.47
N PRO A 273 6.23 26.66 16.74
CA PRO A 273 7.45 25.97 17.19
C PRO A 273 8.12 26.63 18.42
N ASP A 274 7.82 27.91 18.68
CA ASP A 274 8.44 28.66 19.76
C ASP A 274 7.83 28.38 21.14
N ARG A 275 6.64 27.78 21.22
CA ARG A 275 5.99 27.44 22.48
C ARG A 275 6.81 26.39 23.25
N PHE A 276 6.79 26.48 24.59
CA PHE A 276 7.56 25.57 25.45
C PHE A 276 7.28 24.10 25.15
N TYR A 277 6.01 23.70 25.09
CA TYR A 277 5.62 22.31 24.81
C TYR A 277 6.00 21.87 23.39
N SER A 278 5.83 22.75 22.39
CA SER A 278 6.24 22.51 21.02
C SER A 278 7.73 22.21 20.91
N LYS A 279 8.58 22.98 21.58
CA LYS A 279 10.04 22.74 21.62
C LYS A 279 10.38 21.35 22.17
N GLN A 280 9.66 20.88 23.18
CA GLN A 280 9.86 19.52 23.72
C GLN A 280 9.47 18.43 22.71
N LEU A 281 8.36 18.61 22.00
CA LEU A 281 7.92 17.69 20.95
C LEU A 281 8.89 17.67 19.76
N ILE A 282 9.26 18.86 19.25
CA ILE A 282 10.19 19.02 18.13
C ILE A 282 11.55 18.37 18.44
N SER A 283 12.04 18.48 19.69
CA SER A 283 13.30 17.85 20.08
C SER A 283 13.31 16.32 19.98
N ARG A 284 12.14 15.68 19.87
CA ARG A 284 11.97 14.23 19.67
C ARG A 284 11.93 13.82 18.21
N VAL A 285 11.70 14.78 17.32
CA VAL A 285 11.69 14.51 15.88
C VAL A 285 13.12 14.38 15.38
N SER A 286 13.36 13.44 14.47
CA SER A 286 14.66 13.27 13.85
C SER A 286 15.08 14.56 13.10
N SER A 287 16.35 14.95 13.30
CA SER A 287 16.92 16.14 12.65
C SER A 287 16.96 16.11 11.12
N GLN A 288 16.63 14.96 10.52
CA GLN A 288 16.47 14.84 9.06
C GLN A 288 15.25 15.61 8.52
N TYR A 289 14.25 15.88 9.39
CA TYR A 289 13.06 16.66 9.05
C TYR A 289 13.27 18.12 9.47
N ASP A 290 12.97 19.07 8.56
CA ASP A 290 13.16 20.50 8.84
C ASP A 290 11.90 21.13 9.43
N ILE A 291 11.47 20.61 10.58
CA ILE A 291 10.27 21.07 11.30
C ILE A 291 10.38 22.50 11.86
N THR A 292 11.54 23.14 11.77
CA THR A 292 11.79 24.53 12.18
C THR A 292 11.98 25.49 11.00
N SER A 293 11.79 25.03 9.79
CA SER A 293 11.84 25.87 8.58
C SER A 293 10.94 27.10 8.74
N PRO A 294 11.33 28.30 8.24
CA PRO A 294 10.42 29.45 8.18
C PRO A 294 9.20 29.19 7.28
N ASN A 295 9.33 28.31 6.29
CA ASN A 295 8.22 27.91 5.43
C ASN A 295 7.39 26.81 6.09
N LEU A 296 6.09 27.06 6.33
CA LEU A 296 5.17 26.11 6.95
C LEU A 296 5.00 24.83 6.13
N GLU A 297 4.99 24.91 4.81
CA GLU A 297 4.89 23.74 3.94
C GLU A 297 6.09 22.78 4.05
N THR A 298 7.24 23.30 4.48
CA THR A 298 8.46 22.50 4.68
C THR A 298 8.48 21.81 6.03
N ARG A 299 7.75 22.33 7.03
CA ARG A 299 7.63 21.76 8.38
C ARG A 299 6.74 20.53 8.38
#